data_c6dfc51025ce8794920dc6f0449f372f
#
_entry.id   c6dfc51025ce8794920dc6f0449f372f
#
_cell.length_a   1.000
_cell.length_b   1.000
_cell.length_c   1.000
_cell.angle_alpha   90.00
_cell.angle_beta   90.00
_cell.angle_gamma   90.00
#
_symmetry.space_group_name_H-M   'P 1'
#
loop_
_entity.id
_entity.type
_entity.pdbx_description
1 polymer ?
#
loop_
_entity_poly.entity_id
_entity_poly.type
_entity_poly.pdbx_seq_one_letter_code
_entity_poly.pdbx_strand_id
1 'polypeptide(L)'
;VIPAKRRKIPIFHMEAGNRCFDFRVPEEINRRIVDHVSDINMPYSSIARGYLLAEGFPADRIIKTGSPMYEVLHYYMPKIKASDVLARLKLEEEKYFVVSAHREENIDSERNFNGLIETLKMLDEEYGLPVIFSTHPRTRKKIEEKAIKLSESIRLMKPFGFIDYVHLQMHAKATLS
;
A
#
# COMPACT_ATOMS: atom_id res chain seq x y z
N VAL A 1 1.76 20.82 9.78
CA VAL A 1 2.59 20.77 11.00
C VAL A 1 3.18 22.16 11.35
N ILE A 2 3.73 22.94 10.41
CA ILE A 2 4.38 24.24 10.69
C ILE A 2 3.47 25.22 11.43
N PRO A 3 2.19 25.46 11.04
CA PRO A 3 1.31 26.34 11.81
C PRO A 3 1.03 25.86 13.24
N ALA A 4 0.96 24.53 13.46
CA ALA A 4 0.80 23.98 14.80
C ALA A 4 2.02 24.25 15.67
N LYS A 5 3.23 24.04 15.13
CA LYS A 5 4.48 24.33 15.83
C LYS A 5 4.59 25.80 16.21
N ARG A 6 4.25 26.72 15.31
CA ARG A 6 4.25 28.16 15.59
C ARG A 6 3.24 28.56 16.69
N ARG A 7 2.18 27.80 16.84
CA ARG A 7 1.17 27.97 17.91
C ARG A 7 1.54 27.24 19.20
N LYS A 8 2.75 26.65 19.27
CA LYS A 8 3.25 25.87 20.44
C LYS A 8 2.36 24.66 20.77
N ILE A 9 1.71 24.07 19.77
CA ILE A 9 0.96 22.84 19.92
C ILE A 9 1.95 21.68 19.79
N PRO A 10 2.06 20.78 20.79
CA PRO A 10 2.94 19.60 20.71
C PRO A 10 2.59 18.71 19.54
N ILE A 11 3.61 18.25 18.81
CA ILE A 11 3.47 17.41 17.62
C ILE A 11 4.11 16.06 17.90
N PHE A 12 3.30 15.00 17.82
CA PHE A 12 3.71 13.61 17.91
C PHE A 12 3.61 13.00 16.52
N HIS A 13 4.73 12.62 15.91
CA HIS A 13 4.75 12.06 14.57
C HIS A 13 4.83 10.54 14.63
N MET A 14 3.70 9.87 14.35
CA MET A 14 3.65 8.42 14.14
C MET A 14 4.24 8.07 12.77
N GLU A 15 4.84 6.88 12.65
CA GLU A 15 5.53 6.44 11.43
C GLU A 15 6.77 7.29 11.08
N ALA A 16 7.36 7.94 12.07
CA ALA A 16 8.55 8.77 11.91
C ALA A 16 9.78 7.95 11.47
N GLY A 17 10.71 8.61 10.80
CA GLY A 17 12.00 8.04 10.43
C GLY A 17 11.98 7.09 9.23
N ASN A 18 10.87 6.92 8.54
CA ASN A 18 10.85 6.17 7.30
C ASN A 18 11.61 6.93 6.21
N ARG A 19 12.47 6.21 5.45
CA ARG A 19 13.29 6.77 4.37
C ARG A 19 13.24 5.86 3.14
N CYS A 20 13.07 6.46 1.97
CA CYS A 20 13.27 5.78 0.70
C CYS A 20 14.53 6.27 -0.03
N PHE A 21 15.17 7.34 0.47
CA PHE A 21 16.38 7.95 -0.08
C PHE A 21 16.23 8.40 -1.55
N ASP A 22 15.00 8.65 -1.97
CA ASP A 22 14.68 9.14 -3.31
C ASP A 22 13.84 10.43 -3.21
N PHE A 23 14.47 11.57 -3.45
CA PHE A 23 13.83 12.88 -3.39
C PHE A 23 12.86 13.17 -4.55
N ARG A 24 12.76 12.29 -5.53
CA ARG A 24 11.72 12.36 -6.56
C ARG A 24 10.35 12.00 -5.98
N VAL A 25 10.34 11.30 -4.87
CA VAL A 25 9.12 10.92 -4.13
C VAL A 25 8.72 12.06 -3.19
N PRO A 26 7.58 12.75 -3.42
CA PRO A 26 7.16 13.88 -2.59
C PRO A 26 7.04 13.54 -1.10
N GLU A 27 6.65 12.32 -0.79
CA GLU A 27 6.52 11.82 0.57
C GLU A 27 7.86 11.80 1.32
N GLU A 28 8.98 11.57 0.62
CA GLU A 28 10.32 11.60 1.27
C GLU A 28 10.64 12.99 1.82
N ILE A 29 10.30 14.03 1.08
CA ILE A 29 10.49 15.41 1.50
C ILE A 29 9.54 15.73 2.67
N ASN A 30 8.27 15.40 2.51
CA ASN A 30 7.24 15.68 3.51
C ASN A 30 7.54 15.02 4.86
N ARG A 31 7.92 13.73 4.86
CA ARG A 31 8.22 13.01 6.11
C ARG A 31 9.44 13.58 6.83
N ARG A 32 10.48 13.98 6.09
CA ARG A 32 11.66 14.66 6.68
C ARG A 32 11.28 15.98 7.34
N ILE A 33 10.47 16.81 6.68
CA ILE A 33 9.95 18.06 7.25
C ILE A 33 9.16 17.78 8.52
N VAL A 34 8.27 16.79 8.49
CA VAL A 34 7.43 16.46 9.65
C VAL A 34 8.27 15.93 10.79
N ASP A 35 9.25 15.04 10.54
CA ASP A 35 10.19 14.57 11.56
C ASP A 35 10.90 15.73 12.27
N HIS A 36 11.43 16.69 11.50
CA HIS A 36 12.21 17.81 12.06
C HIS A 36 11.35 18.84 12.79
N VAL A 37 10.08 18.96 12.45
CA VAL A 37 9.16 19.91 13.11
C VAL A 37 8.52 19.29 14.36
N SER A 38 8.48 17.98 14.46
CA SER A 38 7.83 17.27 15.56
C SER A 38 8.59 17.36 16.88
N ASP A 39 7.85 17.32 17.99
CA ASP A 39 8.41 17.30 19.33
C ASP A 39 8.82 15.88 19.74
N ILE A 40 8.03 14.90 19.35
CA ILE A 40 8.29 13.47 19.58
C ILE A 40 8.12 12.73 18.27
N ASN A 41 9.12 11.93 17.92
CA ASN A 41 9.11 11.02 16.78
C ASN A 41 8.83 9.58 17.23
N MET A 42 7.85 8.93 16.62
CA MET A 42 7.36 7.60 17.00
C MET A 42 7.55 6.62 15.84
N PRO A 43 8.79 6.13 15.63
CA PRO A 43 9.08 5.19 14.55
C PRO A 43 8.48 3.81 14.81
N TYR A 44 8.11 3.10 13.73
CA TYR A 44 7.56 1.75 13.79
C TYR A 44 8.65 0.67 13.89
N SER A 45 9.85 0.94 13.40
CA SER A 45 10.93 -0.02 13.36
C SER A 45 12.21 0.48 14.02
N SER A 46 13.11 -0.45 14.35
CA SER A 46 14.45 -0.10 14.84
C SER A 46 15.31 0.53 13.74
N ILE A 47 15.06 0.19 12.46
CA ILE A 47 15.72 0.79 11.30
C ILE A 47 15.35 2.27 11.20
N ALA A 48 14.07 2.60 11.23
CA ALA A 48 13.59 3.98 11.20
C ALA A 48 14.11 4.80 12.40
N ARG A 49 14.16 4.19 13.59
CA ARG A 49 14.80 4.79 14.76
C ARG A 49 16.28 5.10 14.50
N GLY A 50 16.99 4.16 13.89
CA GLY A 50 18.40 4.34 13.53
C GLY A 50 18.63 5.51 12.58
N TYR A 51 17.76 5.70 11.59
CA TYR A 51 17.85 6.85 10.68
C TYR A 51 17.66 8.18 11.40
N LEU A 52 16.69 8.28 12.30
CA LEU A 52 16.49 9.49 13.10
C LEU A 52 17.70 9.81 13.97
N LEU A 53 18.28 8.82 14.63
CA LEU A 53 19.52 9.01 15.42
C LEU A 53 20.69 9.46 14.54
N ALA A 54 20.86 8.87 13.35
CA ALA A 54 21.90 9.26 12.40
C ALA A 54 21.69 10.67 11.84
N GLU A 55 20.45 11.16 11.77
CA GLU A 55 20.10 12.53 11.39
C GLU A 55 20.24 13.54 12.56
N GLY A 56 20.68 13.08 13.73
CA GLY A 56 20.99 13.92 14.89
C GLY A 56 19.83 14.21 15.84
N PHE A 57 18.72 13.46 15.74
CA PHE A 57 17.63 13.62 16.70
C PHE A 57 17.99 13.09 18.08
N PRO A 58 17.64 13.81 19.16
CA PRO A 58 17.86 13.35 20.53
C PRO A 58 17.13 12.03 20.82
N ALA A 59 17.82 11.08 21.43
CA ALA A 59 17.29 9.74 21.68
C ALA A 59 16.04 9.72 22.58
N ASP A 60 15.93 10.70 23.50
CA ASP A 60 14.80 10.90 24.40
C ASP A 60 13.54 11.42 23.72
N ARG A 61 13.66 11.91 22.48
CA ARG A 61 12.55 12.33 21.63
C ARG A 61 12.13 11.29 20.58
N ILE A 62 12.72 10.10 20.63
CA ILE A 62 12.43 9.01 19.70
C ILE A 62 11.90 7.83 20.47
N ILE A 63 10.60 7.59 20.37
CA ILE A 63 9.90 6.50 21.06
C ILE A 63 9.44 5.45 20.03
N LYS A 64 10.13 4.30 19.97
CA LYS A 64 9.70 3.21 19.07
C LYS A 64 8.40 2.60 19.58
N THR A 65 7.32 2.77 18.82
CA THR A 65 5.98 2.27 19.18
C THR A 65 5.62 0.95 18.52
N GLY A 66 6.26 0.61 17.41
CA GLY A 66 5.76 -0.44 16.51
C GLY A 66 4.61 0.05 15.62
N SER A 67 4.25 -0.76 14.64
CA SER A 67 3.14 -0.47 13.74
C SER A 67 1.79 -0.79 14.39
N PRO A 68 0.77 0.08 14.29
CA PRO A 68 -0.58 -0.19 14.79
C PRO A 68 -1.34 -1.22 13.94
N MET A 69 -0.80 -1.63 12.77
CA MET A 69 -1.49 -2.54 11.85
C MET A 69 -1.81 -3.90 12.47
N TYR A 70 -0.95 -4.38 13.37
CA TYR A 70 -1.23 -5.61 14.10
C TYR A 70 -2.54 -5.52 14.91
N GLU A 71 -2.69 -4.45 15.68
CA GLU A 71 -3.88 -4.19 16.50
C GLU A 71 -5.12 -3.98 15.63
N VAL A 72 -4.98 -3.21 14.54
CA VAL A 72 -6.07 -2.97 13.59
C VAL A 72 -6.56 -4.27 12.95
N LEU A 73 -5.63 -5.11 12.47
CA LEU A 73 -5.97 -6.40 11.87
C LEU A 73 -6.66 -7.33 12.89
N HIS A 74 -6.15 -7.40 14.12
CA HIS A 74 -6.76 -8.23 15.17
C HIS A 74 -8.17 -7.75 15.55
N TYR A 75 -8.36 -6.45 15.67
CA TYR A 75 -9.67 -5.87 15.96
C TYR A 75 -10.71 -6.20 14.88
N TYR A 76 -10.31 -6.12 13.62
CA TYR A 76 -11.20 -6.39 12.49
C TYR A 76 -11.24 -7.86 12.06
N MET A 77 -10.39 -8.73 12.60
CA MET A 77 -10.28 -10.12 12.18
C MET A 77 -11.60 -10.90 12.16
N PRO A 78 -12.50 -10.77 13.16
CA PRO A 78 -13.81 -11.43 13.09
C PRO A 78 -14.64 -11.00 11.88
N LYS A 79 -14.63 -9.70 11.54
CA LYS A 79 -15.34 -9.15 10.37
C LYS A 79 -14.66 -9.57 9.07
N ILE A 80 -13.33 -9.58 9.04
CA ILE A 80 -12.55 -10.04 7.89
C ILE A 80 -12.89 -11.49 7.57
N LYS A 81 -12.86 -12.38 8.56
CA LYS A 81 -13.19 -13.79 8.39
C LYS A 81 -14.64 -14.04 7.97
N ALA A 82 -15.55 -13.16 8.35
CA ALA A 82 -16.96 -13.22 8.00
C ALA A 82 -17.31 -12.59 6.64
N SER A 83 -16.32 -12.06 5.90
CA SER A 83 -16.57 -11.45 4.59
C SER A 83 -17.03 -12.50 3.59
N ASP A 84 -18.06 -12.16 2.83
CA ASP A 84 -18.63 -12.96 1.75
C ASP A 84 -18.02 -12.67 0.37
N VAL A 85 -16.92 -11.91 0.32
CA VAL A 85 -16.33 -11.41 -0.92
C VAL A 85 -15.94 -12.53 -1.90
N LEU A 86 -15.50 -13.69 -1.41
CA LEU A 86 -15.19 -14.84 -2.29
C LEU A 86 -16.47 -15.33 -3.00
N ALA A 87 -17.55 -15.49 -2.25
CA ALA A 87 -18.83 -15.90 -2.82
C ALA A 87 -19.38 -14.87 -3.82
N ARG A 88 -19.34 -13.58 -3.47
CA ARG A 88 -19.77 -12.48 -4.36
C ARG A 88 -18.99 -12.44 -5.66
N LEU A 89 -17.70 -12.74 -5.61
CA LEU A 89 -16.82 -12.75 -6.78
C LEU A 89 -16.71 -14.13 -7.45
N LYS A 90 -17.39 -15.16 -6.91
CA LYS A 90 -17.31 -16.54 -7.39
C LYS A 90 -15.87 -17.04 -7.47
N LEU A 91 -15.13 -16.86 -6.38
CA LEU A 91 -13.73 -17.28 -6.22
C LEU A 91 -13.66 -18.48 -5.28
N GLU A 92 -12.69 -19.34 -5.53
CA GLU A 92 -12.32 -20.43 -4.65
C GLU A 92 -11.01 -20.11 -3.95
N GLU A 93 -10.89 -20.50 -2.69
CA GLU A 93 -9.68 -20.31 -1.88
C GLU A 93 -8.46 -20.92 -2.60
N GLU A 94 -7.32 -20.22 -2.54
CA GLU A 94 -6.05 -20.57 -3.19
C GLU A 94 -6.10 -20.73 -4.73
N LYS A 95 -7.23 -20.38 -5.37
CA LYS A 95 -7.40 -20.50 -6.82
C LYS A 95 -7.61 -19.14 -7.51
N TYR A 96 -6.98 -18.10 -7.04
CA TYR A 96 -6.98 -16.78 -7.69
C TYR A 96 -5.77 -15.96 -7.23
N PHE A 97 -5.47 -14.93 -7.99
CA PHE A 97 -4.46 -13.92 -7.66
C PHE A 97 -5.11 -12.59 -7.31
N VAL A 98 -4.51 -11.86 -6.36
CA VAL A 98 -4.85 -10.46 -6.09
C VAL A 98 -3.72 -9.59 -6.56
N VAL A 99 -4.02 -8.57 -7.37
CA VAL A 99 -3.04 -7.60 -7.85
C VAL A 99 -3.46 -6.20 -7.45
N SER A 100 -2.51 -5.43 -6.93
CA SER A 100 -2.70 -4.05 -6.51
C SER A 100 -1.51 -3.21 -6.97
N ALA A 101 -1.75 -2.28 -7.88
CA ALA A 101 -0.73 -1.33 -8.35
C ALA A 101 -1.25 0.10 -8.13
N HIS A 102 -0.89 0.68 -6.97
CA HIS A 102 -1.44 1.97 -6.53
C HIS A 102 -0.50 3.16 -6.76
N ARG A 103 0.77 2.94 -7.09
CA ARG A 103 1.72 4.03 -7.26
C ARG A 103 1.56 4.70 -8.62
N GLU A 104 1.43 6.03 -8.61
CA GLU A 104 1.32 6.84 -9.84
C GLU A 104 2.52 6.61 -10.77
N GLU A 105 3.73 6.46 -10.20
CA GLU A 105 4.97 6.20 -10.94
C GLU A 105 4.92 4.91 -11.77
N ASN A 106 4.19 3.90 -11.30
CA ASN A 106 4.00 2.64 -12.04
C ASN A 106 3.05 2.81 -13.23
N ILE A 107 2.19 3.83 -13.18
CA ILE A 107 1.19 4.10 -14.22
C ILE A 107 1.72 5.12 -15.23
N ASP A 108 2.48 6.11 -14.77
CA ASP A 108 2.99 7.21 -15.61
C ASP A 108 4.17 6.74 -16.47
N SER A 109 5.00 5.82 -15.98
CA SER A 109 6.04 5.20 -16.78
C SER A 109 5.46 4.18 -17.76
N GLU A 110 5.64 4.41 -19.07
CA GLU A 110 5.22 3.48 -20.12
C GLU A 110 5.84 2.07 -19.92
N ARG A 111 7.12 2.02 -19.54
CA ARG A 111 7.82 0.77 -19.28
C ARG A 111 7.18 0.00 -18.12
N ASN A 112 6.92 0.67 -17.00
CA ASN A 112 6.34 0.03 -15.82
C ASN A 112 4.89 -0.40 -16.08
N PHE A 113 4.13 0.44 -16.77
CA PHE A 113 2.76 0.12 -17.15
C PHE A 113 2.69 -1.11 -18.07
N ASN A 114 3.55 -1.18 -19.09
CA ASN A 114 3.62 -2.33 -19.99
C ASN A 114 4.05 -3.60 -19.22
N GLY A 115 5.05 -3.50 -18.34
CA GLY A 115 5.46 -4.63 -17.49
C GLY A 115 4.34 -5.13 -16.57
N LEU A 116 3.51 -4.23 -16.02
CA LEU A 116 2.33 -4.62 -15.26
C LEU A 116 1.33 -5.40 -16.12
N ILE A 117 1.03 -4.91 -17.34
CA ILE A 117 0.11 -5.60 -18.27
C ILE A 117 0.65 -6.97 -18.69
N GLU A 118 1.94 -7.06 -18.97
CA GLU A 118 2.62 -8.33 -19.29
C GLU A 118 2.53 -9.30 -18.11
N THR A 119 2.78 -8.83 -16.88
CA THR A 119 2.65 -9.66 -15.68
C THR A 119 1.23 -10.21 -15.51
N LEU A 120 0.20 -9.38 -15.72
CA LEU A 120 -1.19 -9.85 -15.66
C LEU A 120 -1.48 -10.94 -16.69
N LYS A 121 -1.01 -10.77 -17.92
CA LYS A 121 -1.18 -11.77 -19.00
C LYS A 121 -0.42 -13.06 -18.71
N MET A 122 0.83 -12.95 -18.21
CA MET A 122 1.62 -14.13 -17.84
C MET A 122 0.95 -14.95 -16.72
N LEU A 123 0.37 -14.29 -15.72
CA LEU A 123 -0.37 -14.97 -14.65
C LEU A 123 -1.57 -15.74 -15.20
N ASP A 124 -2.28 -15.14 -16.13
CA ASP A 124 -3.44 -15.77 -16.78
C ASP A 124 -3.02 -16.96 -17.65
N GLU A 125 -2.03 -16.78 -18.50
CA GLU A 125 -1.52 -17.80 -19.43
C GLU A 125 -0.90 -19.00 -18.71
N GLU A 126 -0.11 -18.74 -17.65
CA GLU A 126 0.62 -19.79 -16.93
C GLU A 126 -0.29 -20.59 -15.98
N TYR A 127 -1.23 -19.93 -15.30
CA TYR A 127 -2.01 -20.57 -14.26
C TYR A 127 -3.48 -20.81 -14.63
N GLY A 128 -4.05 -20.10 -15.59
CA GLY A 128 -5.47 -20.19 -15.95
C GLY A 128 -6.42 -19.86 -14.81
N LEU A 129 -5.97 -19.06 -13.83
CA LEU A 129 -6.71 -18.69 -12.63
C LEU A 129 -7.19 -17.24 -12.70
N PRO A 130 -8.34 -16.90 -12.05
CA PRO A 130 -8.80 -15.53 -11.96
C PRO A 130 -7.74 -14.60 -11.37
N VAL A 131 -7.54 -13.45 -12.00
CA VAL A 131 -6.67 -12.36 -11.51
C VAL A 131 -7.55 -11.20 -11.11
N ILE A 132 -7.66 -10.94 -9.81
CA ILE A 132 -8.45 -9.84 -9.25
C ILE A 132 -7.56 -8.61 -9.14
N PHE A 133 -7.68 -7.73 -10.12
CA PHE A 133 -6.87 -6.51 -10.16
C PHE A 133 -7.63 -5.32 -9.58
N SER A 134 -7.27 -4.93 -8.35
CA SER A 134 -7.78 -3.70 -7.71
C SER A 134 -7.17 -2.47 -8.38
N THR A 135 -7.95 -1.79 -9.21
CA THR A 135 -7.47 -0.71 -10.07
C THR A 135 -7.90 0.66 -9.58
N HIS A 136 -6.96 1.61 -9.55
CA HIS A 136 -7.29 3.01 -9.46
C HIS A 136 -8.00 3.49 -10.76
N PRO A 137 -8.91 4.47 -10.71
CA PRO A 137 -9.59 4.98 -11.92
C PRO A 137 -8.65 5.38 -13.06
N ARG A 138 -7.48 5.97 -12.76
CA ARG A 138 -6.46 6.32 -13.75
C ARG A 138 -5.91 5.10 -14.48
N THR A 139 -5.63 4.01 -13.77
CA THR A 139 -5.13 2.76 -14.38
C THR A 139 -6.15 2.19 -15.36
N ARG A 140 -7.41 2.14 -14.92
CA ARG A 140 -8.52 1.66 -15.78
C ARG A 140 -8.64 2.52 -17.03
N LYS A 141 -8.66 3.83 -16.89
CA LYS A 141 -8.72 4.78 -18.02
C LYS A 141 -7.58 4.55 -19.02
N LYS A 142 -6.34 4.37 -18.52
CA LYS A 142 -5.18 4.12 -19.38
C LYS A 142 -5.28 2.80 -20.14
N ILE A 143 -5.81 1.75 -19.51
CA ILE A 143 -6.08 0.46 -20.17
C ILE A 143 -7.11 0.64 -21.30
N GLU A 144 -8.19 1.37 -21.03
CA GLU A 144 -9.25 1.66 -22.01
C GLU A 144 -8.74 2.53 -23.17
N GLU A 145 -8.01 3.63 -22.89
CA GLU A 145 -7.44 4.54 -23.90
C GLU A 145 -6.44 3.83 -24.84
N LYS A 146 -5.69 2.87 -24.30
CA LYS A 146 -4.74 2.07 -25.10
C LYS A 146 -5.40 0.86 -25.77
N ALA A 147 -6.70 0.68 -25.62
CA ALA A 147 -7.46 -0.44 -26.14
C ALA A 147 -6.82 -1.81 -25.83
N ILE A 148 -6.24 -1.97 -24.62
CA ILE A 148 -5.57 -3.18 -24.20
C ILE A 148 -6.61 -4.27 -23.95
N LYS A 149 -6.53 -5.35 -24.73
CA LYS A 149 -7.37 -6.52 -24.54
C LYS A 149 -6.79 -7.39 -23.43
N LEU A 150 -7.59 -7.59 -22.39
CA LEU A 150 -7.34 -8.53 -21.30
C LEU A 150 -8.36 -9.68 -21.43
N SER A 151 -7.98 -10.86 -20.96
CA SER A 151 -8.89 -12.01 -20.89
C SER A 151 -9.99 -11.79 -19.84
N GLU A 152 -11.05 -12.55 -19.89
CA GLU A 152 -12.15 -12.48 -18.92
C GLU A 152 -11.73 -12.91 -17.50
N SER A 153 -10.67 -13.71 -17.39
CA SER A 153 -10.08 -14.11 -16.11
C SER A 153 -9.43 -12.92 -15.38
N ILE A 154 -8.94 -11.90 -16.11
CA ILE A 154 -8.36 -10.68 -15.53
C ILE A 154 -9.49 -9.68 -15.25
N ARG A 155 -9.94 -9.64 -14.00
CA ARG A 155 -11.08 -8.84 -13.55
C ARG A 155 -10.61 -7.51 -12.98
N LEU A 156 -10.84 -6.42 -13.73
CA LEU A 156 -10.56 -5.07 -13.25
C LEU A 156 -11.62 -4.63 -12.23
N MET A 157 -11.24 -4.53 -10.98
CA MET A 157 -12.15 -4.19 -9.89
C MET A 157 -11.91 -2.75 -9.41
N LYS A 158 -12.98 -2.10 -8.92
CA LYS A 158 -12.82 -0.87 -8.12
C LYS A 158 -12.07 -1.21 -6.83
N PRO A 159 -11.39 -0.24 -6.21
CA PRO A 159 -10.75 -0.48 -4.91
C PRO A 159 -11.72 -1.09 -3.90
N PHE A 160 -11.29 -2.15 -3.26
CA PHE A 160 -12.06 -2.82 -2.23
C PHE A 160 -11.97 -2.06 -0.90
N GLY A 161 -12.98 -2.19 -0.06
CA GLY A 161 -12.90 -1.80 1.34
C GLY A 161 -11.92 -2.69 2.11
N PHE A 162 -11.41 -2.19 3.23
CA PHE A 162 -10.38 -2.86 4.05
C PHE A 162 -10.72 -4.32 4.38
N ILE A 163 -11.94 -4.60 4.82
CA ILE A 163 -12.41 -5.93 5.22
C ILE A 163 -12.29 -6.92 4.06
N ASP A 164 -12.90 -6.59 2.93
CA ASP A 164 -12.91 -7.45 1.74
C ASP A 164 -11.51 -7.62 1.16
N TYR A 165 -10.73 -6.54 1.13
CA TYR A 165 -9.38 -6.59 0.58
C TYR A 165 -8.45 -7.50 1.39
N VAL A 166 -8.48 -7.40 2.73
CA VAL A 166 -7.68 -8.27 3.58
C VAL A 166 -8.16 -9.73 3.47
N HIS A 167 -9.48 -9.97 3.41
CA HIS A 167 -10.01 -11.32 3.21
C HIS A 167 -9.53 -11.91 1.87
N LEU A 168 -9.59 -11.14 0.79
CA LEU A 168 -9.06 -11.57 -0.51
C LEU A 168 -7.56 -11.89 -0.45
N GLN A 169 -6.76 -11.08 0.24
CA GLN A 169 -5.32 -11.34 0.40
C GLN A 169 -5.03 -12.61 1.21
N MET A 170 -5.81 -12.86 2.25
CA MET A 170 -5.63 -14.04 3.12
C MET A 170 -5.88 -15.36 2.40
N HIS A 171 -6.77 -15.37 1.42
CA HIS A 171 -7.23 -16.59 0.74
C HIS A 171 -6.76 -16.68 -0.73
N ALA A 172 -5.96 -15.72 -1.19
CA ALA A 172 -5.39 -15.76 -2.53
C ALA A 172 -4.24 -16.77 -2.62
N LYS A 173 -4.02 -17.34 -3.82
CA LYS A 173 -2.82 -18.11 -4.12
C LYS A 173 -1.55 -17.26 -3.94
N ALA A 174 -1.61 -16.01 -4.39
CA ALA A 174 -0.60 -14.99 -4.12
C ALA A 174 -1.17 -13.58 -4.29
N THR A 175 -0.53 -12.62 -3.63
CA THR A 175 -0.81 -11.18 -3.78
C THR A 175 0.41 -10.49 -4.37
N LEU A 176 0.20 -9.69 -5.41
CA LEU A 176 1.23 -8.86 -6.06
C LEU A 176 0.92 -7.38 -5.80
N SER A 177 1.93 -6.61 -5.35
CA SER A 177 1.81 -5.17 -5.09
C SER A 177 3.09 -4.42 -5.43
#